data_ac2ceb9522cd89f252ca2d1b0d7768ba
#
_entry.id   ac2ceb9522cd89f252ca2d1b0d7768ba
#
_cell.length_a   1.000
_cell.length_b   1.000
_cell.length_c   1.000
_cell.angle_alpha   90.00
_cell.angle_beta   90.00
_cell.angle_gamma   90.00
#
_symmetry.space_group_name_H-M   'P 1'
#
loop_
_entity.id
_entity.type
_entity.pdbx_description
1 polymer ?
#
loop_
_entity_poly.entity_id
_entity_poly.type
_entity_poly.pdbx_seq_one_letter_code
_entity_poly.pdbx_strand_id
1 'polypeptide(L)'
;MKFFLEDNIQYGISTTFRPGIRRVMAHNPGPFTYHGTGTYIVGSGNVAVIDPGPNIPDHINALIHELEGERISHILITHRHLDHSPAAKILKKITGASTYGFGPHGGDKGPSVEEGADYEFIPDFELRDGQIIEGGD
;
A
#
# COMPACT_ATOMS: atom_id res chain seq x y z
N MET A 1 -25.37 13.52 6.25
CA MET A 1 -24.04 12.96 6.39
C MET A 1 -23.03 14.06 6.10
N LYS A 2 -22.17 14.42 7.07
CA LYS A 2 -21.12 15.40 6.84
C LYS A 2 -19.86 14.63 6.39
N PHE A 3 -19.42 14.89 5.17
CA PHE A 3 -18.12 14.40 4.72
C PHE A 3 -17.05 15.40 5.19
N PHE A 4 -16.08 14.89 5.94
CA PHE A 4 -14.88 15.68 6.25
C PHE A 4 -13.92 15.49 5.08
N LEU A 5 -13.76 16.51 4.27
CA LEU A 5 -12.74 16.55 3.24
C LEU A 5 -11.43 16.98 3.89
N GLU A 6 -10.40 16.21 3.67
CA GLU A 6 -9.06 16.54 4.17
C GLU A 6 -8.41 17.53 3.19
N ASP A 7 -8.23 18.78 3.62
CA ASP A 7 -7.76 19.86 2.75
C ASP A 7 -6.24 20.07 2.76
N ASN A 8 -5.53 19.48 3.75
CA ASN A 8 -4.08 19.63 3.93
C ASN A 8 -3.35 18.31 3.74
N ILE A 9 -3.25 17.85 2.51
CA ILE A 9 -2.48 16.66 2.19
C ILE A 9 -1.01 17.03 1.99
N GLN A 10 -0.14 16.33 2.73
CA GLN A 10 1.30 16.42 2.56
C GLN A 10 1.81 15.15 1.89
N TYR A 11 2.56 15.33 0.80
CA TYR A 11 3.20 14.23 0.09
C TYR A 11 4.64 14.04 0.57
N GLY A 12 5.12 12.80 0.52
CA GLY A 12 6.52 12.48 0.82
C GLY A 12 6.90 12.43 2.29
N ILE A 13 5.97 12.69 3.19
CA ILE A 13 6.15 12.55 4.64
C ILE A 13 4.99 11.78 5.26
N SER A 14 5.23 11.15 6.40
CA SER A 14 4.18 10.43 7.10
C SER A 14 3.31 11.35 7.96
N THR A 15 2.03 11.01 8.01
CA THR A 15 1.07 11.58 8.97
C THR A 15 0.66 10.48 9.95
N THR A 16 0.78 10.73 11.24
CA THR A 16 0.37 9.78 12.28
C THR A 16 -1.10 10.00 12.63
N PHE A 17 -1.92 8.98 12.43
CA PHE A 17 -3.34 9.00 12.80
C PHE A 17 -3.57 8.56 14.25
N ARG A 18 -2.84 7.53 14.64
CA ARG A 18 -2.85 6.95 15.99
C ARG A 18 -1.48 6.37 16.29
N PRO A 19 -1.15 6.13 17.55
CA PRO A 19 0.07 5.40 17.88
C PRO A 19 0.15 4.10 17.09
N GLY A 20 1.25 3.90 16.37
CA GLY A 20 1.47 2.71 15.54
C GLY A 20 0.75 2.70 14.18
N ILE A 21 0.08 3.78 13.77
CA ILE A 21 -0.53 3.89 12.44
C ILE A 21 -0.14 5.21 11.78
N ARG A 22 0.63 5.11 10.71
CA ARG A 22 1.09 6.24 9.89
C ARG A 22 0.61 6.08 8.46
N ARG A 23 0.47 7.19 7.74
CA ARG A 23 0.14 7.22 6.32
C ARG A 23 1.14 8.07 5.55
N VAL A 24 1.58 7.59 4.41
CA VAL A 24 2.32 8.35 3.40
C VAL A 24 1.46 8.43 2.14
N MET A 25 1.19 9.65 1.66
CA MET A 25 0.39 9.85 0.44
C MET A 25 1.28 9.85 -0.79
N ALA A 26 0.90 9.05 -1.79
CA ALA A 26 1.47 9.13 -3.12
C ALA A 26 0.91 10.33 -3.88
N HIS A 27 1.75 11.01 -4.64
CA HIS A 27 1.31 12.15 -5.47
C HIS A 27 0.79 11.65 -6.83
N ASN A 28 -0.35 10.99 -6.78
CA ASN A 28 -1.10 10.50 -7.94
C ASN A 28 -2.58 10.92 -7.88
N PRO A 29 -2.86 12.26 -7.76
CA PRO A 29 -4.24 12.71 -7.68
C PRO A 29 -5.00 12.41 -8.96
N GLY A 30 -6.30 12.09 -8.82
CA GLY A 30 -7.14 11.78 -9.95
C GLY A 30 -8.56 11.42 -9.55
N PRO A 31 -9.43 11.11 -10.52
CA PRO A 31 -10.84 10.79 -10.26
C PRO A 31 -11.06 9.58 -9.35
N PHE A 32 -10.13 8.63 -9.36
CA PHE A 32 -10.22 7.40 -8.56
C PHE A 32 -9.42 7.45 -7.26
N THR A 33 -8.48 8.37 -7.15
CA THR A 33 -7.56 8.46 -6.02
C THR A 33 -7.77 9.71 -5.18
N TYR A 34 -8.57 10.67 -5.65
CA TYR A 34 -8.80 11.97 -5.05
C TYR A 34 -7.48 12.74 -4.88
N HIS A 35 -6.92 12.80 -3.67
CA HIS A 35 -5.61 13.42 -3.42
C HIS A 35 -4.43 12.50 -3.75
N GLY A 36 -4.67 11.22 -3.87
CA GLY A 36 -3.68 10.19 -4.13
C GLY A 36 -3.93 8.92 -3.33
N THR A 37 -3.12 7.90 -3.58
CA THR A 37 -3.16 6.65 -2.83
C THR A 37 -2.49 6.83 -1.48
N GLY A 38 -3.17 6.42 -0.42
CA GLY A 38 -2.61 6.37 0.93
C GLY A 38 -1.93 5.03 1.20
N THR A 39 -0.63 5.05 1.41
CA THR A 39 0.12 3.90 1.92
C THR A 39 0.11 3.95 3.44
N TYR A 40 -0.38 2.89 4.08
CA TYR A 40 -0.42 2.80 5.53
C TYR A 40 0.73 1.98 6.09
N ILE A 41 1.31 2.46 7.18
CA ILE A 41 2.38 1.81 7.91
C ILE A 41 1.83 1.47 9.30
N VAL A 42 1.82 0.18 9.63
CA VAL A 42 1.30 -0.34 10.89
C VAL A 42 2.43 -0.95 11.69
N GLY A 43 2.57 -0.53 12.93
CA GLY A 43 3.61 -0.96 13.86
C GLY A 43 4.70 0.08 14.07
N SER A 44 5.72 -0.30 14.82
CA SER A 44 6.92 0.47 15.12
C SER A 44 8.10 -0.49 15.31
N GLY A 45 9.21 -0.22 14.68
CA GLY A 45 10.38 -1.11 14.67
C GLY A 45 10.25 -2.25 13.67
N ASN A 46 9.30 -3.16 13.88
CA ASN A 46 8.80 -4.09 12.86
C ASN A 46 7.47 -3.58 12.34
N VAL A 47 7.37 -3.33 11.07
CA VAL A 47 6.19 -2.70 10.46
C VAL A 47 5.61 -3.51 9.31
N ALA A 48 4.30 -3.42 9.15
CA ALA A 48 3.60 -3.81 7.94
C ALA A 48 3.32 -2.58 7.08
N VAL A 49 3.54 -2.70 5.78
CA VAL A 49 3.20 -1.67 4.79
C VAL A 49 1.98 -2.15 4.02
N ILE A 50 0.91 -1.36 4.03
CA ILE A 50 -0.35 -1.67 3.34
C ILE A 50 -0.49 -0.74 2.13
N ASP A 51 -0.72 -1.33 0.98
CA ASP A 51 -0.85 -0.65 -0.31
C ASP A 51 0.33 0.30 -0.60
N PRO A 52 1.50 -0.23 -0.93
CA PRO A 52 2.70 0.59 -1.20
C PRO A 52 2.53 1.55 -2.37
N GLY A 53 1.46 1.42 -3.13
CA GLY A 53 1.03 2.39 -4.12
C GLY A 53 1.55 2.15 -5.53
N PRO A 54 1.42 3.20 -6.37
CA PRO A 54 1.87 3.14 -7.76
C PRO A 54 3.40 3.13 -7.85
N ASN A 55 3.91 2.71 -9.01
CA ASN A 55 5.33 2.77 -9.31
C ASN A 55 5.78 4.23 -9.58
N ILE A 56 5.78 5.05 -8.55
CA ILE A 56 6.28 6.42 -8.57
C ILE A 56 7.56 6.46 -7.73
N PRO A 57 8.73 6.74 -8.35
CA PRO A 57 10.02 6.73 -7.64
C PRO A 57 10.04 7.61 -6.39
N ASP A 58 9.49 8.82 -6.46
CA ASP A 58 9.46 9.75 -5.32
C ASP A 58 8.66 9.19 -4.15
N HIS A 59 7.54 8.50 -4.41
CA HIS A 59 6.74 7.86 -3.36
C HIS A 59 7.48 6.68 -2.73
N ILE A 60 8.10 5.84 -3.55
CA ILE A 60 8.88 4.69 -3.06
C ILE A 60 10.06 5.18 -2.22
N ASN A 61 10.77 6.21 -2.67
CA ASN A 61 11.86 6.81 -1.91
C ASN A 61 11.38 7.42 -0.59
N ALA A 62 10.20 8.06 -0.60
CA ALA A 62 9.60 8.59 0.61
C ALA A 62 9.30 7.48 1.63
N LEU A 63 8.74 6.35 1.19
CA LEU A 63 8.50 5.19 2.05
C LEU A 63 9.79 4.64 2.65
N ILE A 64 10.83 4.48 1.83
CA ILE A 64 12.14 3.98 2.30
C ILE A 64 12.75 4.95 3.32
N HIS A 65 12.67 6.24 3.07
CA HIS A 65 13.18 7.26 3.98
C HIS A 65 12.42 7.29 5.31
N GLU A 66 11.09 7.25 5.27
CA GLU A 66 10.24 7.24 6.47
C GLU A 66 10.44 5.98 7.33
N LEU A 67 10.85 4.89 6.72
CA LEU A 67 11.07 3.60 7.37
C LEU A 67 12.55 3.30 7.65
N GLU A 68 13.40 4.31 7.51
CA GLU A 68 14.82 4.16 7.83
C GLU A 68 15.01 3.75 9.30
N GLY A 69 15.75 2.66 9.52
CA GLY A 69 15.96 2.08 10.85
C GLY A 69 14.83 1.14 11.32
N GLU A 70 13.75 1.01 10.56
CA GLU A 70 12.68 0.05 10.83
C GLU A 70 12.74 -1.14 9.86
N ARG A 71 12.22 -2.29 10.29
CA ARG A 71 12.14 -3.48 9.46
C ARG A 71 10.74 -3.61 8.88
N ILE A 72 10.64 -3.64 7.55
CA ILE A 72 9.39 -4.02 6.89
C ILE A 72 9.30 -5.55 6.91
N SER A 73 8.34 -6.07 7.67
CA SER A 73 8.10 -7.53 7.80
C SER A 73 7.06 -8.04 6.81
N HIS A 74 6.05 -7.23 6.51
CA HIS A 74 4.91 -7.59 5.68
C HIS A 74 4.58 -6.47 4.70
N ILE A 75 4.28 -6.84 3.46
CA ILE A 75 3.72 -5.94 2.45
C ILE A 75 2.35 -6.49 2.10
N LEU A 76 1.29 -5.76 2.47
CA LEU A 76 -0.09 -6.19 2.27
C LEU A 76 -0.74 -5.37 1.15
N ILE A 77 -1.46 -6.06 0.28
CA ILE A 77 -2.19 -5.45 -0.82
C ILE A 77 -3.68 -5.69 -0.63
N THR A 78 -4.45 -4.60 -0.53
CA THR A 78 -5.90 -4.67 -0.38
C THR A 78 -6.58 -5.15 -1.64
N HIS A 79 -6.13 -4.66 -2.79
CA HIS A 79 -6.59 -5.08 -4.11
C HIS A 79 -5.55 -4.73 -5.19
N ARG A 80 -5.66 -5.39 -6.34
CA ARG A 80 -4.66 -5.33 -7.41
C ARG A 80 -5.01 -4.28 -8.46
N HIS A 81 -5.07 -3.02 -8.09
CA HIS A 81 -5.10 -1.91 -9.02
C HIS A 81 -3.71 -1.26 -9.15
N LEU A 82 -3.48 -0.60 -10.28
CA LEU A 82 -2.19 0.03 -10.59
C LEU A 82 -1.81 1.19 -9.68
N ASP A 83 -2.74 1.67 -8.89
CA ASP A 83 -2.49 2.69 -7.87
C ASP A 83 -2.18 2.12 -6.48
N HIS A 84 -2.25 0.78 -6.30
CA HIS A 84 -2.03 0.12 -5.00
C HIS A 84 -0.87 -0.86 -4.96
N SER A 85 -0.70 -1.70 -5.98
CA SER A 85 0.19 -2.86 -5.91
C SER A 85 1.55 -2.73 -6.60
N PRO A 86 1.78 -1.89 -7.63
CA PRO A 86 3.02 -1.95 -8.40
C PRO A 86 4.30 -1.72 -7.59
N ALA A 87 4.26 -0.83 -6.59
CA ALA A 87 5.41 -0.56 -5.73
C ALA A 87 5.77 -1.75 -4.82
N ALA A 88 4.87 -2.71 -4.63
CA ALA A 88 5.12 -3.88 -3.79
C ALA A 88 6.31 -4.71 -4.28
N LYS A 89 6.44 -4.90 -5.58
CA LYS A 89 7.55 -5.65 -6.20
C LYS A 89 8.90 -4.97 -5.93
N ILE A 90 8.93 -3.65 -6.03
CA ILE A 90 10.14 -2.87 -5.80
C ILE A 90 10.50 -2.89 -4.31
N LEU A 91 9.51 -2.66 -3.46
CA LEU A 91 9.70 -2.66 -2.02
C LEU A 91 10.17 -4.03 -1.52
N LYS A 92 9.57 -5.13 -2.01
CA LYS A 92 10.02 -6.50 -1.73
C LYS A 92 11.48 -6.72 -2.15
N LYS A 93 11.86 -6.25 -3.35
CA LYS A 93 13.24 -6.39 -3.84
C LYS A 93 14.25 -5.67 -2.96
N ILE A 94 13.90 -4.50 -2.43
CA ILE A 94 14.77 -3.69 -1.58
C ILE A 94 14.86 -4.26 -0.16
N THR A 95 13.74 -4.71 0.40
CA THR A 95 13.60 -5.06 1.83
C THR A 95 13.66 -6.54 2.12
N GLY A 96 13.36 -7.39 1.15
CA GLY A 96 13.19 -8.83 1.33
C GLY A 96 11.87 -9.23 2.01
N ALA A 97 10.98 -8.28 2.31
CA ALA A 97 9.70 -8.55 2.92
C ALA A 97 8.77 -9.36 2.00
N SER A 98 8.01 -10.28 2.58
CA SER A 98 7.02 -11.06 1.83
C SER A 98 5.77 -10.22 1.52
N THR A 99 5.14 -10.54 0.41
CA THR A 99 3.90 -9.91 -0.04
C THR A 99 2.70 -10.78 0.27
N TYR A 100 1.62 -10.14 0.70
CA TYR A 100 0.36 -10.76 1.10
C TYR A 100 -0.79 -10.09 0.37
N GLY A 101 -1.72 -10.86 -0.14
CA GLY A 101 -2.89 -10.33 -0.81
C GLY A 101 -3.92 -11.41 -1.07
N PHE A 102 -5.13 -10.99 -1.43
CA PHE A 102 -6.13 -11.91 -1.92
C PHE A 102 -5.64 -12.52 -3.24
N GLY A 103 -5.86 -13.80 -3.45
CA GLY A 103 -5.36 -14.55 -4.60
C GLY A 103 -5.74 -13.98 -5.97
N PRO A 104 -5.43 -14.68 -7.07
CA PRO A 104 -5.66 -14.16 -8.40
C PRO A 104 -7.12 -13.80 -8.61
N HIS A 105 -7.37 -12.67 -9.28
CA HIS A 105 -8.71 -12.26 -9.65
C HIS A 105 -9.47 -13.42 -10.29
N GLY A 106 -10.52 -13.89 -9.64
CA GLY A 106 -11.50 -14.76 -10.29
C GLY A 106 -12.14 -13.99 -11.44
N GLY A 107 -11.67 -14.25 -12.60
CA GLY A 107 -12.26 -14.32 -13.90
C GLY A 107 -13.34 -13.35 -14.37
N ASP A 108 -13.49 -12.15 -13.91
CA ASP A 108 -14.33 -11.18 -14.61
C ASP A 108 -13.49 -10.32 -15.55
N LYS A 109 -13.42 -10.77 -16.80
CA LYS A 109 -12.89 -10.04 -17.95
C LYS A 109 -13.93 -9.01 -18.46
N GLY A 110 -14.58 -8.27 -17.56
CA GLY A 110 -15.38 -7.13 -17.96
C GLY A 110 -14.48 -5.93 -18.24
N PRO A 111 -14.84 -5.02 -19.18
CA PRO A 111 -14.17 -3.74 -19.27
C PRO A 111 -14.48 -2.97 -18.00
N SER A 112 -13.58 -3.00 -17.02
CA SER A 112 -13.72 -2.17 -15.84
C SER A 112 -13.44 -0.73 -16.23
N VAL A 113 -14.34 0.15 -15.88
CA VAL A 113 -14.18 1.61 -16.01
C VAL A 113 -13.15 2.15 -15.01
N GLU A 114 -12.62 1.30 -14.15
CA GLU A 114 -11.64 1.60 -13.12
C GLU A 114 -10.22 1.58 -13.66
N GLU A 115 -9.30 2.24 -12.98
CA GLU A 115 -7.87 2.14 -13.27
C GLU A 115 -7.46 0.67 -13.39
N GLY A 116 -6.68 0.36 -14.44
CA GLY A 116 -6.40 -0.99 -14.85
C GLY A 116 -5.88 -1.89 -13.73
N ALA A 117 -6.19 -3.16 -13.80
CA ALA A 117 -5.68 -4.16 -12.87
C ALA A 117 -4.18 -4.40 -13.08
N ASP A 118 -3.44 -4.54 -11.99
CA ASP A 118 -2.06 -5.00 -12.00
C ASP A 118 -2.03 -6.53 -12.15
N TYR A 119 -1.95 -7.00 -13.37
CA TYR A 119 -1.88 -8.44 -13.68
C TYR A 119 -0.53 -9.08 -13.33
N GLU A 120 0.50 -8.27 -13.10
CA GLU A 120 1.83 -8.76 -12.77
C GLU A 120 2.00 -9.05 -11.27
N PHE A 121 1.14 -8.49 -10.42
CA PHE A 121 1.22 -8.73 -8.99
C PHE A 121 0.70 -10.13 -8.64
N ILE A 122 1.58 -10.93 -8.05
CA ILE A 122 1.28 -12.24 -7.46
C ILE A 122 1.80 -12.20 -6.02
N PRO A 123 0.94 -12.33 -5.00
CA PRO A 123 1.38 -12.36 -3.61
C PRO A 123 2.18 -13.63 -3.31
N ASP A 124 3.15 -13.53 -2.41
CA ASP A 124 3.85 -14.71 -1.88
C ASP A 124 2.91 -15.59 -1.05
N PHE A 125 1.98 -14.92 -0.34
CA PHE A 125 0.97 -15.57 0.50
C PHE A 125 -0.42 -15.06 0.14
N GLU A 126 -1.30 -15.99 -0.25
CA GLU A 126 -2.70 -15.67 -0.49
C GLU A 126 -3.46 -15.56 0.83
N LEU A 127 -4.21 -14.46 0.98
CA LEU A 127 -5.04 -14.21 2.14
C LEU A 127 -6.49 -14.62 1.87
N ARG A 128 -7.17 -15.02 2.95
CA ARG A 128 -8.59 -15.36 2.96
C ARG A 128 -9.33 -14.48 3.95
N ASP A 129 -10.61 -14.32 3.74
CA ASP A 129 -11.48 -13.59 4.67
C ASP A 129 -11.40 -14.14 6.09
N GLY A 130 -11.26 -13.26 7.06
CA GLY A 130 -11.12 -13.61 8.47
C GLY A 130 -9.74 -14.12 8.90
N GLN A 131 -8.78 -14.22 7.97
CA GLN A 131 -7.42 -14.65 8.31
C GLN A 131 -6.70 -13.59 9.13
N ILE A 132 -6.07 -14.02 10.22
CA ILE A 132 -5.22 -13.18 11.06
C ILE A 132 -3.77 -13.31 10.57
N ILE A 133 -3.11 -12.17 10.39
CA ILE A 133 -1.68 -12.10 10.11
C ILE A 133 -1.01 -11.58 11.39
N GLU A 134 -0.08 -12.34 11.91
CA GLU A 134 0.70 -11.94 13.07
C GLU A 134 1.97 -11.22 12.61
N GLY A 135 2.19 -10.01 13.17
CA GLY A 135 3.46 -9.34 13.04
C GLY A 135 4.49 -10.05 13.92
N GLY A 136 5.63 -10.41 13.34
CA GLY A 136 6.75 -10.93 14.14
C GLY A 136 7.31 -9.83 15.05
N ASP A 137 7.54 -10.15 16.30
CA ASP A 137 8.27 -9.31 17.25
C ASP A 137 9.72 -9.06 16.79
#